data_dab0cff54321f0f3f3cdf61af13d7e76
#
_entry.id   dab0cff54321f0f3f3cdf61af13d7e76
#
_cell.length_a   1.000
_cell.length_b   1.000
_cell.length_c   1.000
_cell.angle_alpha   90.00
_cell.angle_beta   90.00
_cell.angle_gamma   90.00
#
_symmetry.space_group_name_H-M   'P 1'
#
loop_
_entity.id
_entity.type
_entity.pdbx_description
1 polymer ?
#
loop_
_entity_poly.entity_id
_entity_poly.type
_entity_poly.pdbx_seq_one_letter_code
_entity_poly.pdbx_strand_id
1 'polypeptide(L)'
;VYNNLFCLGLLDDVKALLAEKGVDIAILEDIEDDAFGNGGLGRLAACFLDSAVTTNVPLTGYGLRYRYGLFKQTFVNGYQHEEPDDWSRFGDPWSIRRIDQAVVVKMKTGDVLAVPYDMPIIGYGAKNIGTLRLWQTESLHEIDFTAFNNQHYAQASADKNKAEDITKFLYPNDDRREGKQMRIKQQYVLVSASLQDMLRAYKKRHGDDYAWFAEEHAVQLNDTHPVMAIPELTRLLMEDGFTFDAAFEIVRNVFAYTNHTVMQEALEKWDLALLASVCPELVAIIRKIDAKFKADMAARGAEVKATRCIIWNNQVHMAQLAVYATVATNGVAAIHTEILKDDVFHAWYEIYPKRFQNKTNGITQRRWLGLCNLSLIHI
;
A
#
# COMPACT_ATOMS: atom_id res chain seq x y z
N VAL A 1 -0.29 18.29 12.77
CA VAL A 1 0.54 19.09 13.71
C VAL A 1 0.15 18.77 15.15
N TYR A 2 -1.13 18.99 15.56
CA TYR A 2 -1.57 18.79 16.95
C TYR A 2 -1.21 17.42 17.54
N ASN A 3 -1.48 16.33 16.80
CA ASN A 3 -1.19 14.98 17.28
C ASN A 3 0.32 14.78 17.54
N ASN A 4 1.17 15.35 16.70
CA ASN A 4 2.61 15.25 16.88
C ASN A 4 3.06 16.04 18.11
N LEU A 5 2.55 17.27 18.30
CA LEU A 5 2.83 18.06 19.50
C LEU A 5 2.33 17.36 20.78
N PHE A 6 1.14 16.75 20.72
CA PHE A 6 0.59 15.97 21.83
C PHE A 6 1.46 14.75 22.15
N CYS A 7 1.86 13.97 21.16
CA CYS A 7 2.72 12.81 21.34
C CYS A 7 4.13 13.17 21.88
N LEU A 8 4.63 14.36 21.51
CA LEU A 8 5.91 14.89 21.99
C LEU A 8 5.81 15.52 23.38
N GLY A 9 4.60 15.75 23.91
CA GLY A 9 4.39 16.48 25.17
C GLY A 9 4.66 17.97 25.07
N LEU A 10 4.62 18.55 23.87
CA LEU A 10 4.94 19.97 23.60
C LEU A 10 3.70 20.84 23.34
N LEU A 11 2.50 20.26 23.37
CA LEU A 11 1.28 20.99 22.96
C LEU A 11 1.00 22.22 23.82
N ASP A 12 1.10 22.07 25.14
CA ASP A 12 0.82 23.17 26.07
C ASP A 12 1.92 24.26 26.02
N ASP A 13 3.19 23.86 25.87
CA ASP A 13 4.31 24.80 25.74
C ASP A 13 4.19 25.63 24.45
N VAL A 14 3.85 24.98 23.34
CA VAL A 14 3.64 25.69 22.05
C VAL A 14 2.43 26.62 22.14
N LYS A 15 1.35 26.18 22.77
CA LYS A 15 0.16 27.02 23.01
C LYS A 15 0.49 28.28 23.82
N ALA A 16 1.24 28.12 24.91
CA ALA A 16 1.68 29.25 25.75
C ALA A 16 2.57 30.22 24.96
N LEU A 17 3.56 29.69 24.24
CA LEU A 17 4.49 30.48 23.44
C LEU A 17 3.80 31.28 22.31
N LEU A 18 2.82 30.68 21.65
CA LEU A 18 2.03 31.35 20.61
C LEU A 18 1.16 32.47 21.23
N ALA A 19 0.53 32.20 22.39
CA ALA A 19 -0.26 33.18 23.10
C ALA A 19 0.55 34.40 23.55
N GLU A 20 1.79 34.20 24.02
CA GLU A 20 2.73 35.31 24.34
C GLU A 20 3.02 36.20 23.12
N LYS A 21 2.94 35.64 21.91
CA LYS A 21 3.14 36.36 20.65
C LYS A 21 1.82 36.91 20.08
N GLY A 22 0.71 36.76 20.78
CA GLY A 22 -0.63 37.20 20.32
C GLY A 22 -1.20 36.33 19.19
N VAL A 23 -0.72 35.09 19.06
CA VAL A 23 -1.16 34.14 18.01
C VAL A 23 -2.01 33.05 18.66
N ASP A 24 -3.19 32.82 18.13
CA ASP A 24 -4.02 31.68 18.54
C ASP A 24 -3.45 30.39 17.93
N ILE A 25 -3.33 29.34 18.75
CA ILE A 25 -2.89 28.02 18.29
C ILE A 25 -3.81 27.43 17.20
N ALA A 26 -5.06 27.89 17.10
CA ALA A 26 -6.01 27.47 16.07
C ALA A 26 -5.49 27.70 14.63
N ILE A 27 -4.52 28.62 14.44
CA ILE A 27 -3.85 28.80 13.13
C ILE A 27 -3.22 27.51 12.60
N LEU A 28 -2.86 26.58 13.48
CA LEU A 28 -2.31 25.29 13.07
C LEU A 28 -3.36 24.36 12.45
N GLU A 29 -4.64 24.64 12.59
CA GLU A 29 -5.74 23.89 11.96
C GLU A 29 -5.84 24.18 10.46
N ASP A 30 -5.34 25.35 10.03
CA ASP A 30 -5.30 25.75 8.62
C ASP A 30 -4.16 25.07 7.84
N ILE A 31 -3.26 24.37 8.52
CA ILE A 31 -2.19 23.61 7.86
C ILE A 31 -2.79 22.39 7.21
N GLU A 32 -2.68 22.32 5.88
CA GLU A 32 -3.17 21.18 5.11
C GLU A 32 -2.50 19.89 5.55
N ASP A 33 -3.32 18.83 5.77
CA ASP A 33 -2.82 17.49 6.05
C ASP A 33 -2.42 16.79 4.76
N ASP A 34 -1.42 15.94 4.85
CA ASP A 34 -1.03 15.03 3.80
C ASP A 34 -2.13 13.99 3.54
N ALA A 35 -2.28 13.60 2.27
CA ALA A 35 -3.39 12.77 1.82
C ALA A 35 -2.87 11.50 1.11
N PHE A 36 -2.70 10.40 1.85
CA PHE A 36 -2.19 9.13 1.34
C PHE A 36 -3.21 7.99 1.37
N GLY A 37 -4.44 8.26 1.77
CA GLY A 37 -5.50 7.28 1.83
C GLY A 37 -6.88 7.90 1.68
N ASN A 38 -7.88 7.03 1.51
CA ASN A 38 -9.28 7.40 1.38
C ASN A 38 -10.13 6.53 2.31
N GLY A 39 -10.79 7.14 3.28
CA GLY A 39 -11.72 6.48 4.18
C GLY A 39 -11.10 5.53 5.20
N GLY A 40 -11.87 4.49 5.55
CA GLY A 40 -11.58 3.60 6.68
C GLY A 40 -10.30 2.78 6.54
N LEU A 41 -10.01 2.26 5.37
CA LEU A 41 -8.82 1.43 5.13
C LEU A 41 -7.52 2.24 5.36
N GLY A 42 -7.43 3.45 4.81
CA GLY A 42 -6.28 4.33 5.00
C GLY A 42 -6.14 4.80 6.45
N ARG A 43 -7.27 5.15 7.12
CA ARG A 43 -7.23 5.55 8.52
C ARG A 43 -6.85 4.40 9.44
N LEU A 44 -7.28 3.17 9.15
CA LEU A 44 -6.88 1.98 9.90
C LEU A 44 -5.36 1.78 9.84
N ALA A 45 -4.76 1.87 8.67
CA ALA A 45 -3.30 1.78 8.52
C ALA A 45 -2.56 2.83 9.35
N ALA A 46 -3.04 4.09 9.36
CA ALA A 46 -2.49 5.16 10.19
C ALA A 46 -2.62 4.85 11.69
N CYS A 47 -3.74 4.29 12.14
CA CYS A 47 -3.94 3.86 13.52
C CYS A 47 -2.99 2.72 13.92
N PHE A 48 -2.77 1.75 13.03
CA PHE A 48 -1.81 0.66 13.27
C PHE A 48 -0.39 1.19 13.42
N LEU A 49 0.05 2.11 12.57
CA LEU A 49 1.41 2.71 12.65
C LEU A 49 1.60 3.47 13.97
N ASP A 50 0.63 4.31 14.36
CA ASP A 50 0.67 5.02 15.64
C ASP A 50 0.74 4.05 16.82
N SER A 51 -0.12 3.03 16.85
CA SER A 51 -0.15 2.06 17.93
C SER A 51 1.10 1.18 17.97
N ALA A 52 1.60 0.73 16.83
CA ALA A 52 2.80 -0.08 16.76
C ALA A 52 4.02 0.66 17.33
N VAL A 53 4.24 1.90 16.88
CA VAL A 53 5.37 2.69 17.38
C VAL A 53 5.23 3.02 18.87
N THR A 54 4.01 3.30 19.34
CA THR A 54 3.75 3.59 20.77
C THR A 54 4.01 2.38 21.64
N THR A 55 3.67 1.16 21.19
CA THR A 55 3.85 -0.10 21.92
C THR A 55 5.17 -0.81 21.61
N ASN A 56 6.08 -0.14 20.91
CA ASN A 56 7.40 -0.68 20.53
C ASN A 56 7.33 -1.95 19.67
N VAL A 57 6.34 -2.03 18.79
CA VAL A 57 6.26 -3.08 17.77
C VAL A 57 6.99 -2.62 16.52
N PRO A 58 7.98 -3.37 16.00
CA PRO A 58 8.72 -2.99 14.78
C PRO A 58 7.80 -3.13 13.56
N LEU A 59 7.21 -2.02 13.12
CA LEU A 59 6.34 -1.94 11.96
C LEU A 59 6.77 -0.79 11.06
N THR A 60 7.03 -1.09 9.79
CA THR A 60 7.24 -0.11 8.74
C THR A 60 6.03 -0.11 7.80
N GLY A 61 5.44 1.05 7.56
CA GLY A 61 4.41 1.21 6.55
C GLY A 61 5.02 1.48 5.19
N TYR A 62 4.42 0.90 4.13
CA TYR A 62 4.75 1.20 2.74
C TYR A 62 3.52 1.72 2.02
N GLY A 63 3.67 2.78 1.23
CA GLY A 63 2.58 3.40 0.49
C GLY A 63 3.07 4.16 -0.74
N LEU A 64 2.14 4.79 -1.46
CA LEU A 64 2.45 5.72 -2.53
C LEU A 64 2.32 7.16 -2.03
N ARG A 65 3.24 8.03 -2.44
CA ARG A 65 3.19 9.45 -2.17
C ARG A 65 2.37 10.14 -3.26
N TYR A 66 1.06 10.18 -3.08
CA TYR A 66 0.19 10.89 -4.01
C TYR A 66 0.40 12.39 -3.94
N ARG A 67 0.57 13.04 -5.10
CA ARG A 67 0.67 14.49 -5.15
C ARG A 67 -0.65 15.18 -4.84
N TYR A 68 -1.74 14.61 -5.34
CA TYR A 68 -3.09 15.09 -5.08
C TYR A 68 -3.84 14.07 -4.24
N GLY A 69 -4.48 14.52 -3.17
CA GLY A 69 -5.43 13.73 -2.41
C GLY A 69 -6.68 13.38 -3.21
N LEU A 70 -7.72 12.87 -2.54
CA LEU A 70 -8.93 12.48 -3.23
C LEU A 70 -9.57 13.68 -3.94
N PHE A 71 -9.95 14.69 -3.20
CA PHE A 71 -10.35 16.03 -3.65
C PHE A 71 -10.56 16.94 -2.43
N LYS A 72 -10.47 18.24 -2.64
CA LYS A 72 -10.89 19.25 -1.68
C LYS A 72 -12.37 19.54 -1.91
N GLN A 73 -13.16 19.42 -0.85
CA GLN A 73 -14.60 19.70 -0.90
C GLN A 73 -14.85 21.18 -0.70
N THR A 74 -15.55 21.82 -1.65
CA THR A 74 -16.07 23.17 -1.55
C THR A 74 -17.56 23.17 -1.81
N PHE A 75 -18.24 24.29 -1.57
CA PHE A 75 -19.67 24.45 -1.84
C PHE A 75 -19.91 25.62 -2.77
N VAL A 76 -20.56 25.36 -3.88
CA VAL A 76 -20.98 26.40 -4.85
C VAL A 76 -22.50 26.33 -5.00
N ASN A 77 -23.18 27.44 -4.72
CA ASN A 77 -24.63 27.52 -4.77
C ASN A 77 -25.38 26.46 -3.93
N GLY A 78 -24.78 26.04 -2.81
CA GLY A 78 -25.36 25.01 -1.93
C GLY A 78 -25.10 23.57 -2.36
N TYR A 79 -24.35 23.31 -3.43
CA TYR A 79 -23.97 22.00 -3.91
C TYR A 79 -22.48 21.77 -3.69
N GLN A 80 -22.11 20.51 -3.46
CA GLN A 80 -20.71 20.09 -3.39
C GLN A 80 -20.01 20.39 -4.72
N HIS A 81 -18.82 20.94 -4.62
CA HIS A 81 -17.89 21.15 -5.72
C HIS A 81 -16.53 20.59 -5.34
N GLU A 82 -15.95 19.77 -6.20
CA GLU A 82 -14.66 19.12 -5.98
C GLU A 82 -13.55 19.95 -6.62
N GLU A 83 -12.50 20.20 -5.84
CA GLU A 83 -11.28 20.86 -6.28
C GLU A 83 -10.06 19.97 -6.04
N PRO A 84 -8.96 20.16 -6.79
CA PRO A 84 -7.73 19.42 -6.54
C PRO A 84 -7.20 19.64 -5.12
N ASP A 85 -6.93 18.55 -4.41
CA ASP A 85 -6.28 18.58 -3.10
C ASP A 85 -4.74 18.55 -3.28
N ASP A 86 -4.16 19.69 -3.64
CA ASP A 86 -2.71 19.88 -3.77
C ASP A 86 -2.09 20.19 -2.40
N TRP A 87 -2.13 19.20 -1.50
CA TRP A 87 -1.67 19.32 -0.12
C TRP A 87 -0.19 19.72 0.02
N SER A 88 0.63 19.42 -0.98
CA SER A 88 2.07 19.69 -0.97
C SER A 88 2.48 21.01 -1.65
N ARG A 89 1.54 21.85 -2.08
CA ARG A 89 1.83 23.09 -2.86
C ARG A 89 2.71 24.10 -2.11
N PHE A 90 2.66 24.09 -0.78
CA PHE A 90 3.49 24.96 0.07
C PHE A 90 4.73 24.24 0.63
N GLY A 91 5.05 23.05 0.11
CA GLY A 91 6.13 22.19 0.57
C GLY A 91 5.62 21.01 1.41
N ASP A 92 6.53 20.09 1.68
CA ASP A 92 6.28 18.94 2.55
C ASP A 92 7.35 18.89 3.66
N PRO A 93 7.05 19.45 4.83
CA PRO A 93 8.00 19.44 5.95
C PRO A 93 8.01 18.10 6.71
N TRP A 94 7.13 17.15 6.36
CA TRP A 94 6.89 15.93 7.12
C TRP A 94 7.76 14.77 6.67
N SER A 95 8.10 14.70 5.37
CA SER A 95 8.85 13.58 4.82
C SER A 95 10.27 13.95 4.36
N ILE A 96 11.15 12.95 4.41
CA ILE A 96 12.55 13.08 4.01
C ILE A 96 12.75 12.29 2.72
N ARG A 97 13.12 12.97 1.63
CA ARG A 97 13.42 12.33 0.34
C ARG A 97 14.73 11.55 0.43
N ARG A 98 14.71 10.28 0.08
CA ARG A 98 15.85 9.36 0.15
C ARG A 98 16.24 8.87 -1.24
N ILE A 99 16.81 9.77 -2.03
CA ILE A 99 17.25 9.44 -3.41
C ILE A 99 18.33 8.36 -3.44
N ASP A 100 19.13 8.26 -2.39
CA ASP A 100 20.14 7.23 -2.17
C ASP A 100 19.55 5.81 -2.09
N GLN A 101 18.25 5.70 -1.88
CA GLN A 101 17.51 4.46 -1.74
C GLN A 101 16.46 4.24 -2.83
N ALA A 102 16.50 5.05 -3.88
CA ALA A 102 15.63 4.89 -5.04
C ALA A 102 15.88 3.54 -5.75
N VAL A 103 14.83 2.99 -6.33
CA VAL A 103 14.89 1.73 -7.09
C VAL A 103 14.19 1.90 -8.44
N VAL A 104 14.64 1.12 -9.42
CA VAL A 104 13.99 1.09 -10.73
C VAL A 104 12.88 0.04 -10.74
N VAL A 105 11.67 0.45 -11.11
CA VAL A 105 10.57 -0.46 -11.36
C VAL A 105 10.41 -0.62 -12.87
N LYS A 106 10.64 -1.84 -13.33
CA LYS A 106 10.58 -2.19 -14.76
C LYS A 106 9.16 -2.53 -15.16
N MET A 107 8.65 -1.88 -16.20
CA MET A 107 7.32 -2.12 -16.75
C MET A 107 7.37 -2.11 -18.28
N LYS A 108 6.53 -2.92 -18.91
CA LYS A 108 6.39 -2.90 -20.39
C LYS A 108 5.99 -1.54 -20.94
N THR A 109 5.34 -0.71 -20.16
CA THR A 109 4.89 0.64 -20.53
C THR A 109 5.96 1.71 -20.34
N GLY A 110 7.16 1.35 -19.93
CA GLY A 110 8.30 2.21 -19.60
C GLY A 110 8.70 2.08 -18.13
N ASP A 111 10.01 2.02 -17.92
CA ASP A 111 10.58 1.92 -16.58
C ASP A 111 10.49 3.26 -15.85
N VAL A 112 10.38 3.22 -14.53
CA VAL A 112 10.33 4.41 -13.69
C VAL A 112 11.29 4.29 -12.51
N LEU A 113 11.78 5.42 -12.03
CA LEU A 113 12.50 5.51 -10.77
C LEU A 113 11.48 5.70 -9.64
N ALA A 114 11.40 4.76 -8.72
CA ALA A 114 10.64 4.90 -7.49
C ALA A 114 11.55 5.48 -6.40
N VAL A 115 11.26 6.71 -5.98
CA VAL A 115 12.04 7.44 -4.97
C VAL A 115 11.28 7.40 -3.64
N PRO A 116 11.89 6.89 -2.56
CA PRO A 116 11.22 6.83 -1.27
C PRO A 116 11.29 8.16 -0.54
N TYR A 117 10.19 8.51 0.13
CA TYR A 117 10.05 9.58 1.10
C TYR A 117 9.69 8.96 2.44
N ASP A 118 10.53 9.16 3.44
CA ASP A 118 10.32 8.61 4.78
C ASP A 118 9.63 9.64 5.66
N MET A 119 8.42 9.30 6.10
CA MET A 119 7.65 10.09 7.05
C MET A 119 7.80 9.47 8.44
N PRO A 120 8.34 10.22 9.43
CA PRO A 120 8.45 9.75 10.80
C PRO A 120 7.07 9.68 11.45
N ILE A 121 6.77 8.56 12.10
CA ILE A 121 5.58 8.35 12.92
C ILE A 121 6.02 8.44 14.38
N ILE A 122 5.50 9.46 15.08
CA ILE A 122 5.92 9.76 16.46
C ILE A 122 5.06 8.96 17.44
N GLY A 123 5.69 8.08 18.22
CA GLY A 123 5.03 7.35 19.30
C GLY A 123 4.69 8.26 20.48
N TYR A 124 3.64 7.90 21.21
CA TYR A 124 3.23 8.64 22.40
C TYR A 124 4.33 8.66 23.46
N GLY A 125 4.61 9.85 24.00
CA GLY A 125 5.69 10.09 24.93
C GLY A 125 7.09 10.14 24.29
N ALA A 126 7.18 10.25 22.96
CA ALA A 126 8.40 10.42 22.16
C ALA A 126 9.51 9.36 22.39
N LYS A 127 9.11 8.15 22.85
CA LYS A 127 10.07 7.07 23.13
C LYS A 127 10.60 6.39 21.88
N ASN A 128 9.74 6.26 20.88
CA ASN A 128 10.05 5.58 19.62
C ASN A 128 9.55 6.41 18.44
N ILE A 129 10.22 6.23 17.31
CA ILE A 129 9.81 6.79 16.01
C ILE A 129 9.74 5.65 15.01
N GLY A 130 8.57 5.47 14.40
CA GLY A 130 8.34 4.54 13.30
C GLY A 130 8.53 5.21 11.95
N THR A 131 8.41 4.43 10.88
CA THR A 131 8.58 4.92 9.52
C THR A 131 7.37 4.54 8.66
N LEU A 132 6.84 5.54 7.95
CA LEU A 132 6.00 5.35 6.79
C LEU A 132 6.81 5.72 5.55
N ARG A 133 7.18 4.73 4.73
CA ARG A 133 7.92 4.92 3.49
C ARG A 133 6.96 5.02 2.31
N LEU A 134 6.99 6.18 1.64
CA LEU A 134 6.09 6.50 0.56
C LEU A 134 6.87 6.63 -0.75
N TRP A 135 6.44 5.89 -1.77
CA TRP A 135 7.08 5.89 -3.08
C TRP A 135 6.49 6.95 -4.00
N GLN A 136 7.34 7.78 -4.57
CA GLN A 136 7.01 8.71 -5.66
C GLN A 136 7.73 8.27 -6.92
N THR A 137 7.03 8.25 -8.04
CA THR A 137 7.63 7.91 -9.33
C THR A 137 8.21 9.12 -10.02
N GLU A 138 9.41 8.94 -10.58
CA GLU A 138 10.14 9.93 -11.35
C GLU A 138 10.61 9.29 -12.67
N SER A 139 10.90 10.11 -13.67
CA SER A 139 11.48 9.63 -14.93
C SER A 139 12.95 9.23 -14.73
N LEU A 140 13.39 8.17 -15.43
CA LEU A 140 14.80 7.80 -15.53
C LEU A 140 15.58 8.75 -16.46
N HIS A 141 14.87 9.49 -17.30
CA HIS A 141 15.44 10.41 -18.26
C HIS A 141 15.06 11.84 -17.91
N GLU A 142 15.96 12.74 -18.13
CA GLU A 142 15.68 14.17 -18.12
C GLU A 142 14.77 14.55 -19.29
N ILE A 143 14.35 15.80 -19.37
CA ILE A 143 13.58 16.31 -20.49
C ILE A 143 14.38 16.17 -21.81
N ASP A 144 13.67 15.86 -22.90
CA ASP A 144 14.25 15.85 -24.24
C ASP A 144 14.63 17.28 -24.65
N PHE A 145 15.92 17.61 -24.46
CA PHE A 145 16.43 18.95 -24.70
C PHE A 145 16.45 19.31 -26.20
N THR A 146 16.47 18.31 -27.08
CA THR A 146 16.35 18.53 -28.54
C THR A 146 14.93 18.96 -28.91
N ALA A 147 13.93 18.27 -28.40
CA ALA A 147 12.54 18.67 -28.56
C ALA A 147 12.26 20.04 -27.92
N PHE A 148 12.84 20.33 -26.76
CA PHE A 148 12.75 21.64 -26.12
C PHE A 148 13.31 22.75 -27.00
N ASN A 149 14.52 22.61 -27.54
CA ASN A 149 15.15 23.59 -28.42
C ASN A 149 14.34 23.82 -29.68
N ASN A 150 13.63 22.79 -30.18
CA ASN A 150 12.75 22.87 -31.32
C ASN A 150 11.34 23.39 -30.99
N GLN A 151 11.13 23.90 -29.77
CA GLN A 151 9.85 24.44 -29.25
C GLN A 151 8.72 23.39 -29.15
N HIS A 152 9.06 22.10 -29.16
CA HIS A 152 8.12 21.00 -28.92
C HIS A 152 8.00 20.69 -27.42
N TYR A 153 7.56 21.65 -26.60
CA TYR A 153 7.59 21.61 -25.14
C TYR A 153 6.81 20.44 -24.55
N ALA A 154 5.65 20.11 -25.12
CA ALA A 154 4.84 18.97 -24.66
C ALA A 154 5.56 17.62 -24.89
N GLN A 155 6.25 17.48 -26.02
CA GLN A 155 7.07 16.31 -26.34
C GLN A 155 8.29 16.24 -25.43
N ALA A 156 8.94 17.38 -25.18
CA ALA A 156 10.13 17.45 -24.34
C ALA A 156 9.89 16.91 -22.92
N SER A 157 8.71 17.10 -22.36
CA SER A 157 8.32 16.66 -21.01
C SER A 157 7.47 15.37 -20.99
N ALA A 158 7.19 14.75 -22.14
CA ALA A 158 6.23 13.64 -22.23
C ALA A 158 6.58 12.45 -21.35
N ASP A 159 7.83 11.99 -21.36
CA ASP A 159 8.26 10.82 -20.58
C ASP A 159 8.31 11.13 -19.08
N LYS A 160 8.73 12.34 -18.71
CA LYS A 160 8.66 12.82 -17.33
C LYS A 160 7.22 12.81 -16.82
N ASN A 161 6.29 13.39 -17.56
CA ASN A 161 4.89 13.43 -17.17
C ASN A 161 4.29 12.02 -17.03
N LYS A 162 4.57 11.11 -17.97
CA LYS A 162 4.09 9.71 -17.90
C LYS A 162 4.58 8.98 -16.63
N ALA A 163 5.83 9.21 -16.22
CA ALA A 163 6.37 8.61 -15.02
C ALA A 163 5.71 9.20 -13.76
N GLU A 164 5.64 10.53 -13.67
CA GLU A 164 5.08 11.24 -12.52
C GLU A 164 3.57 11.00 -12.36
N ASP A 165 2.82 10.82 -13.45
CA ASP A 165 1.37 10.59 -13.43
C ASP A 165 0.99 9.33 -12.64
N ILE A 166 1.87 8.34 -12.49
CA ILE A 166 1.58 7.10 -11.77
C ILE A 166 1.28 7.38 -10.30
N THR A 167 2.03 8.28 -9.65
CA THR A 167 1.81 8.63 -8.23
C THR A 167 1.16 9.99 -8.04
N LYS A 168 0.54 10.54 -9.09
CA LYS A 168 -0.03 11.87 -9.07
C LYS A 168 -1.38 11.93 -8.38
N PHE A 169 -2.28 11.01 -8.71
CA PHE A 169 -3.66 11.04 -8.25
C PHE A 169 -4.02 9.80 -7.43
N LEU A 170 -4.60 10.03 -6.25
CA LEU A 170 -5.25 9.00 -5.46
C LEU A 170 -6.57 8.58 -6.13
N TYR A 171 -6.81 7.29 -6.29
CA TYR A 171 -8.03 6.72 -6.88
C TYR A 171 -8.38 7.27 -8.27
N PRO A 172 -7.55 7.05 -9.30
CA PRO A 172 -7.92 7.40 -10.65
C PRO A 172 -9.18 6.62 -11.08
N ASN A 173 -10.06 7.28 -11.83
CA ASN A 173 -11.23 6.62 -12.42
C ASN A 173 -10.79 5.46 -13.31
N ASP A 174 -11.40 4.30 -13.14
CA ASP A 174 -11.06 3.04 -13.83
C ASP A 174 -12.21 2.47 -14.68
N ASP A 175 -13.16 3.29 -15.07
CA ASP A 175 -14.24 2.88 -15.99
C ASP A 175 -13.70 2.43 -17.35
N ARG A 176 -12.59 3.06 -17.78
CA ARG A 176 -11.91 2.78 -19.04
C ARG A 176 -10.61 2.00 -18.84
N ARG A 177 -10.12 1.45 -19.97
CA ARG A 177 -8.88 0.65 -20.01
C ARG A 177 -7.67 1.40 -19.45
N GLU A 178 -7.54 2.68 -19.79
CA GLU A 178 -6.42 3.53 -19.37
C GLU A 178 -6.39 3.72 -17.85
N GLY A 179 -7.54 3.96 -17.25
CA GLY A 179 -7.66 4.07 -15.79
C GLY A 179 -7.34 2.76 -15.06
N LYS A 180 -7.86 1.63 -15.59
CA LYS A 180 -7.51 0.30 -15.08
C LYS A 180 -6.01 0.02 -15.18
N GLN A 181 -5.38 0.39 -16.30
CA GLN A 181 -3.93 0.25 -16.48
C GLN A 181 -3.16 1.15 -15.51
N MET A 182 -3.65 2.37 -15.23
CA MET A 182 -3.05 3.26 -14.24
C MET A 182 -3.10 2.65 -12.84
N ARG A 183 -4.22 2.09 -12.42
CA ARG A 183 -4.32 1.39 -11.13
C ARG A 183 -3.37 0.21 -11.02
N ILE A 184 -3.23 -0.60 -12.08
CA ILE A 184 -2.25 -1.69 -12.12
C ILE A 184 -0.81 -1.15 -11.95
N LYS A 185 -0.47 -0.05 -12.62
CA LYS A 185 0.86 0.59 -12.47
C LYS A 185 1.09 1.06 -11.03
N GLN A 186 0.12 1.71 -10.43
CA GLN A 186 0.19 2.15 -9.02
C GLN A 186 0.43 0.98 -8.08
N GLN A 187 -0.37 -0.07 -8.19
CA GLN A 187 -0.23 -1.28 -7.36
C GLN A 187 1.14 -1.95 -7.59
N TYR A 188 1.57 -2.06 -8.84
CA TYR A 188 2.84 -2.71 -9.17
C TYR A 188 4.05 -1.90 -8.68
N VAL A 189 4.04 -0.58 -8.85
CA VAL A 189 5.11 0.30 -8.32
C VAL A 189 5.19 0.16 -6.80
N LEU A 190 4.05 0.21 -6.09
CA LEU A 190 4.02 0.04 -4.64
C LEU A 190 4.71 -1.25 -4.21
N VAL A 191 4.30 -2.38 -4.78
CA VAL A 191 4.80 -3.69 -4.31
C VAL A 191 6.23 -3.94 -4.76
N SER A 192 6.57 -3.64 -6.02
CA SER A 192 7.92 -3.88 -6.54
C SER A 192 8.96 -3.03 -5.83
N ALA A 193 8.71 -1.73 -5.67
CA ALA A 193 9.64 -0.85 -4.95
C ALA A 193 9.82 -1.27 -3.49
N SER A 194 8.73 -1.62 -2.80
CA SER A 194 8.79 -2.04 -1.39
C SER A 194 9.55 -3.35 -1.21
N LEU A 195 9.33 -4.34 -2.07
CA LEU A 195 10.01 -5.63 -2.00
C LEU A 195 11.50 -5.52 -2.35
N GLN A 196 11.86 -4.70 -3.36
CA GLN A 196 13.26 -4.42 -3.67
C GLN A 196 13.97 -3.77 -2.47
N ASP A 197 13.30 -2.86 -1.76
CA ASP A 197 13.82 -2.23 -0.55
C ASP A 197 14.04 -3.23 0.58
N MET A 198 13.06 -4.09 0.85
CA MET A 198 13.16 -5.16 1.85
C MET A 198 14.31 -6.12 1.54
N LEU A 199 14.40 -6.59 0.28
CA LEU A 199 15.46 -7.49 -0.18
C LEU A 199 16.84 -6.82 -0.07
N ARG A 200 16.97 -5.56 -0.47
CA ARG A 200 18.22 -4.80 -0.32
C ARG A 200 18.65 -4.70 1.15
N ALA A 201 17.69 -4.38 2.05
CA ALA A 201 17.98 -4.26 3.47
C ALA A 201 18.35 -5.63 4.09
N TYR A 202 17.71 -6.70 3.66
CA TYR A 202 18.02 -8.05 4.08
C TYR A 202 19.41 -8.50 3.59
N LYS A 203 19.68 -8.37 2.29
CA LYS A 203 20.98 -8.70 1.70
C LYS A 203 22.16 -7.96 2.34
N LYS A 204 21.95 -6.72 2.76
CA LYS A 204 22.99 -5.97 3.48
C LYS A 204 23.40 -6.63 4.80
N ARG A 205 22.51 -7.40 5.44
CA ARG A 205 22.76 -8.09 6.71
C ARG A 205 23.23 -9.52 6.53
N HIS A 206 22.64 -10.24 5.56
CA HIS A 206 22.77 -11.69 5.40
C HIS A 206 23.45 -12.12 4.09
N GLY A 207 23.80 -11.17 3.20
CA GLY A 207 24.28 -11.52 1.85
C GLY A 207 23.19 -12.25 1.05
N ASP A 208 23.59 -13.32 0.37
CA ASP A 208 22.69 -14.15 -0.44
C ASP A 208 22.10 -15.35 0.32
N ASP A 209 22.22 -15.39 1.66
CA ASP A 209 21.60 -16.41 2.50
C ASP A 209 20.16 -16.00 2.86
N TYR A 210 19.18 -16.65 2.25
CA TYR A 210 17.75 -16.39 2.46
C TYR A 210 17.09 -17.30 3.51
N ALA A 211 17.84 -18.11 4.24
CA ALA A 211 17.29 -19.06 5.20
C ALA A 211 16.38 -18.40 6.25
N TRP A 212 16.70 -17.17 6.65
CA TRP A 212 15.99 -16.44 7.69
C TRP A 212 14.97 -15.41 7.15
N PHE A 213 14.83 -15.28 5.82
CA PHE A 213 14.02 -14.20 5.24
C PHE A 213 12.57 -14.24 5.71
N ALA A 214 11.93 -15.42 5.69
CA ALA A 214 10.54 -15.58 6.11
C ALA A 214 10.35 -15.47 7.64
N GLU A 215 11.39 -15.71 8.42
CA GLU A 215 11.33 -15.55 9.89
C GLU A 215 11.49 -14.08 10.31
N GLU A 216 12.31 -13.32 9.57
CA GLU A 216 12.54 -11.90 9.85
C GLU A 216 11.50 -10.96 9.22
N HIS A 217 10.71 -11.43 8.25
CA HIS A 217 9.74 -10.60 7.53
C HIS A 217 8.34 -11.19 7.58
N ALA A 218 7.44 -10.44 8.21
CA ALA A 218 6.00 -10.67 8.13
C ALA A 218 5.37 -9.48 7.39
N VAL A 219 4.82 -9.72 6.22
CA VAL A 219 4.23 -8.67 5.37
C VAL A 219 2.71 -8.82 5.37
N GLN A 220 2.03 -7.80 5.89
CA GLN A 220 0.57 -7.75 5.88
C GLN A 220 0.07 -7.08 4.61
N LEU A 221 -0.68 -7.81 3.81
CA LEU A 221 -1.36 -7.29 2.62
C LEU A 221 -2.69 -6.67 3.04
N ASN A 222 -2.77 -5.36 2.93
CA ASN A 222 -3.94 -4.59 3.33
C ASN A 222 -4.92 -4.49 2.15
N ASP A 223 -5.90 -5.39 2.11
CA ASP A 223 -6.81 -5.66 1.00
C ASP A 223 -6.12 -6.30 -0.22
N THR A 224 -6.80 -6.33 -1.38
CA THR A 224 -6.31 -6.93 -2.62
C THR A 224 -5.32 -6.05 -3.37
N HIS A 225 -5.27 -4.75 -3.08
CA HIS A 225 -4.41 -3.79 -3.77
C HIS A 225 -2.93 -4.19 -3.82
N PRO A 226 -2.31 -4.68 -2.72
CA PRO A 226 -0.91 -5.11 -2.73
C PRO A 226 -0.70 -6.60 -3.05
N VAL A 227 -1.70 -7.36 -3.47
CA VAL A 227 -1.58 -8.82 -3.68
C VAL A 227 -0.60 -9.18 -4.79
N MET A 228 -0.31 -8.26 -5.73
CA MET A 228 0.78 -8.44 -6.69
C MET A 228 2.15 -8.63 -6.03
N ALA A 229 2.29 -8.33 -4.74
CA ALA A 229 3.51 -8.62 -3.98
C ALA A 229 3.87 -10.12 -3.98
N ILE A 230 2.88 -11.00 -4.00
CA ILE A 230 3.07 -12.46 -4.03
C ILE A 230 3.85 -12.90 -5.28
N PRO A 231 3.36 -12.68 -6.50
CA PRO A 231 4.11 -13.03 -7.71
C PRO A 231 5.38 -12.18 -7.88
N GLU A 232 5.43 -10.94 -7.41
CA GLU A 232 6.61 -10.09 -7.53
C GLU A 232 7.76 -10.57 -6.64
N LEU A 233 7.52 -10.91 -5.37
CA LEU A 233 8.58 -11.48 -4.53
C LEU A 233 9.07 -12.83 -5.10
N THR A 234 8.15 -13.66 -5.61
CA THR A 234 8.54 -14.90 -6.29
C THR A 234 9.46 -14.62 -7.46
N ARG A 235 9.13 -13.62 -8.29
CA ARG A 235 9.94 -13.21 -9.45
C ARG A 235 11.33 -12.71 -9.03
N LEU A 236 11.38 -11.83 -8.03
CA LEU A 236 12.64 -11.26 -7.53
C LEU A 236 13.57 -12.35 -6.94
N LEU A 237 13.02 -13.28 -6.16
CA LEU A 237 13.79 -14.42 -5.66
C LEU A 237 14.28 -15.33 -6.79
N MET A 238 13.50 -15.51 -7.86
CA MET A 238 13.94 -16.26 -9.02
C MET A 238 15.05 -15.53 -9.79
N GLU A 239 15.05 -14.21 -9.85
CA GLU A 239 16.17 -13.41 -10.38
C GLU A 239 17.45 -13.58 -9.54
N ASP A 240 17.30 -13.80 -8.24
CA ASP A 240 18.40 -14.13 -7.32
C ASP A 240 18.84 -15.60 -7.39
N GLY A 241 18.31 -16.38 -8.33
CA GLY A 241 18.74 -17.74 -8.65
C GLY A 241 17.91 -18.86 -8.03
N PHE A 242 16.83 -18.58 -7.33
CA PHE A 242 15.94 -19.61 -6.79
C PHE A 242 15.12 -20.29 -7.90
N THR A 243 14.84 -21.57 -7.73
CA THR A 243 13.78 -22.22 -8.51
C THR A 243 12.43 -21.66 -8.13
N PHE A 244 11.42 -21.77 -9.00
CA PHE A 244 10.05 -21.34 -8.69
C PHE A 244 9.52 -21.96 -7.38
N ASP A 245 9.71 -23.25 -7.17
CA ASP A 245 9.19 -23.94 -5.99
C ASP A 245 9.86 -23.44 -4.70
N ALA A 246 11.18 -23.26 -4.71
CA ALA A 246 11.91 -22.73 -3.55
C ALA A 246 11.52 -21.27 -3.25
N ALA A 247 11.44 -20.42 -4.27
CA ALA A 247 11.00 -19.02 -4.13
C ALA A 247 9.58 -18.95 -3.59
N PHE A 248 8.65 -19.72 -4.15
CA PHE A 248 7.24 -19.68 -3.75
C PHE A 248 7.03 -20.24 -2.32
N GLU A 249 7.86 -21.19 -1.88
CA GLU A 249 7.80 -21.66 -0.48
C GLU A 249 8.21 -20.56 0.51
N ILE A 250 9.24 -19.77 0.21
CA ILE A 250 9.58 -18.57 1.00
C ILE A 250 8.40 -17.60 1.02
N VAL A 251 7.86 -17.27 -0.15
CA VAL A 251 6.77 -16.31 -0.33
C VAL A 251 5.54 -16.67 0.50
N ARG A 252 5.15 -17.96 0.51
CA ARG A 252 3.99 -18.44 1.27
C ARG A 252 4.13 -18.28 2.78
N ASN A 253 5.34 -18.13 3.28
CA ASN A 253 5.62 -17.94 4.71
C ASN A 253 5.82 -16.46 5.11
N VAL A 254 5.91 -15.54 4.14
CA VAL A 254 6.13 -14.11 4.38
C VAL A 254 4.82 -13.33 4.49
N PHE A 255 3.82 -13.66 3.66
CA PHE A 255 2.61 -12.84 3.52
C PHE A 255 1.44 -13.33 4.35
N ALA A 256 0.67 -12.36 4.88
CA ALA A 256 -0.68 -12.56 5.41
C ALA A 256 -1.63 -11.56 4.73
N TYR A 257 -2.91 -11.90 4.60
CA TYR A 257 -3.90 -11.13 3.88
C TYR A 257 -5.03 -10.67 4.78
N THR A 258 -5.34 -9.38 4.75
CA THR A 258 -6.54 -8.81 5.39
C THR A 258 -7.57 -8.49 4.32
N ASN A 259 -8.78 -9.08 4.44
CA ASN A 259 -9.92 -8.71 3.62
C ASN A 259 -10.77 -7.64 4.32
N HIS A 260 -11.22 -6.63 3.60
CA HIS A 260 -12.03 -5.52 4.12
C HIS A 260 -13.46 -5.48 3.58
N THR A 261 -13.81 -6.32 2.61
CA THR A 261 -15.13 -6.30 1.97
C THR A 261 -15.75 -7.69 1.86
N VAL A 262 -17.08 -7.74 1.90
CA VAL A 262 -17.88 -8.94 1.58
C VAL A 262 -18.54 -8.85 0.22
N MET A 263 -18.48 -7.69 -0.44
CA MET A 263 -19.12 -7.46 -1.73
C MET A 263 -18.29 -8.08 -2.84
N GLN A 264 -18.88 -9.01 -3.58
CA GLN A 264 -18.20 -9.76 -4.65
C GLN A 264 -17.68 -8.86 -5.78
N GLU A 265 -18.38 -7.78 -6.09
CA GLU A 265 -18.01 -6.77 -7.08
C GLU A 265 -16.77 -5.95 -6.66
N ALA A 266 -16.52 -5.82 -5.36
CA ALA A 266 -15.37 -5.10 -4.83
C ALA A 266 -14.11 -5.98 -4.71
N LEU A 267 -14.22 -7.30 -4.91
CA LEU A 267 -13.06 -8.19 -5.00
C LEU A 267 -12.38 -8.04 -6.36
N GLU A 268 -11.18 -7.49 -6.37
CA GLU A 268 -10.47 -7.15 -7.61
C GLU A 268 -10.20 -8.38 -8.50
N LYS A 269 -10.48 -8.19 -9.78
CA LYS A 269 -10.19 -9.14 -10.86
C LYS A 269 -9.51 -8.38 -11.98
N TRP A 270 -8.37 -8.88 -12.44
CA TRP A 270 -7.64 -8.26 -13.53
C TRP A 270 -7.62 -9.17 -14.75
N ASP A 271 -8.01 -8.64 -15.90
CA ASP A 271 -7.82 -9.32 -17.17
C ASP A 271 -6.34 -9.61 -17.42
N LEU A 272 -6.01 -10.85 -17.80
CA LEU A 272 -4.62 -11.29 -17.99
C LEU A 272 -3.88 -10.48 -19.07
N ALA A 273 -4.59 -10.08 -20.16
CA ALA A 273 -3.98 -9.31 -21.22
C ALA A 273 -3.75 -7.86 -20.77
N LEU A 274 -4.65 -7.31 -19.94
CA LEU A 274 -4.46 -6.00 -19.35
C LEU A 274 -3.27 -5.98 -18.37
N LEU A 275 -3.18 -6.98 -17.49
CA LEU A 275 -2.06 -7.12 -16.56
C LEU A 275 -0.74 -7.31 -17.32
N ALA A 276 -0.71 -8.16 -18.36
CA ALA A 276 0.45 -8.35 -19.22
C ALA A 276 0.84 -7.11 -20.05
N SER A 277 -0.05 -6.13 -20.19
CA SER A 277 0.29 -4.87 -20.83
C SER A 277 1.17 -3.96 -19.96
N VAL A 278 1.26 -4.24 -18.66
CA VAL A 278 2.09 -3.51 -17.69
C VAL A 278 3.26 -4.38 -17.22
N CYS A 279 2.97 -5.58 -16.68
CA CYS A 279 3.93 -6.47 -16.04
C CYS A 279 3.77 -7.92 -16.54
N PRO A 280 4.21 -8.23 -17.78
CA PRO A 280 4.06 -9.55 -18.37
C PRO A 280 4.78 -10.66 -17.58
N GLU A 281 5.89 -10.35 -16.93
CA GLU A 281 6.66 -11.26 -16.08
C GLU A 281 5.81 -11.77 -14.90
N LEU A 282 5.00 -10.89 -14.28
CA LEU A 282 4.09 -11.28 -13.21
C LEU A 282 3.03 -12.26 -13.70
N VAL A 283 2.51 -12.05 -14.90
CA VAL A 283 1.52 -12.97 -15.48
C VAL A 283 2.12 -14.37 -15.67
N ALA A 284 3.39 -14.47 -16.07
CA ALA A 284 4.08 -15.73 -16.18
C ALA A 284 4.22 -16.44 -14.81
N ILE A 285 4.54 -15.70 -13.76
CA ILE A 285 4.60 -16.23 -12.39
C ILE A 285 3.21 -16.63 -11.88
N ILE A 286 2.18 -15.79 -12.08
CA ILE A 286 0.80 -16.09 -11.68
C ILE A 286 0.32 -17.40 -12.34
N ARG A 287 0.65 -17.64 -13.61
CA ARG A 287 0.33 -18.90 -14.28
C ARG A 287 1.02 -20.11 -13.64
N LYS A 288 2.26 -19.97 -13.18
CA LYS A 288 2.96 -21.04 -12.44
C LYS A 288 2.28 -21.29 -11.09
N ILE A 289 1.89 -20.22 -10.37
CA ILE A 289 1.15 -20.34 -9.11
C ILE A 289 -0.21 -21.02 -9.33
N ASP A 290 -0.94 -20.66 -10.38
CA ASP A 290 -2.22 -21.29 -10.74
C ASP A 290 -2.06 -22.76 -11.09
N ALA A 291 -1.01 -23.12 -11.81
CA ALA A 291 -0.71 -24.53 -12.11
C ALA A 291 -0.41 -25.34 -10.84
N LYS A 292 0.38 -24.78 -9.92
CA LYS A 292 0.67 -25.40 -8.62
C LYS A 292 -0.60 -25.52 -7.77
N PHE A 293 -1.41 -24.47 -7.73
CA PHE A 293 -2.72 -24.52 -7.07
C PHE A 293 -3.59 -25.66 -7.60
N LYS A 294 -3.71 -25.81 -8.93
CA LYS A 294 -4.50 -26.87 -9.55
C LYS A 294 -3.96 -28.27 -9.19
N ALA A 295 -2.64 -28.43 -9.15
CA ALA A 295 -2.01 -29.66 -8.72
C ALA A 295 -2.29 -29.97 -7.24
N ASP A 296 -2.21 -28.97 -6.36
CA ASP A 296 -2.53 -29.10 -4.93
C ASP A 296 -4.01 -29.47 -4.71
N MET A 297 -4.92 -28.91 -5.52
CA MET A 297 -6.36 -29.27 -5.44
C MET A 297 -6.61 -30.70 -5.92
N ALA A 298 -6.00 -31.12 -7.02
CA ALA A 298 -6.09 -32.48 -7.52
C ALA A 298 -5.58 -33.50 -6.50
N ALA A 299 -4.43 -33.23 -5.86
CA ALA A 299 -3.86 -34.07 -4.82
C ALA A 299 -4.77 -34.23 -3.58
N ARG A 300 -5.64 -33.23 -3.33
CA ARG A 300 -6.64 -33.25 -2.24
C ARG A 300 -7.99 -33.81 -2.65
N GLY A 301 -8.17 -34.20 -3.91
CA GLY A 301 -9.48 -34.56 -4.46
C GLY A 301 -10.49 -33.41 -4.48
N ALA A 302 -10.00 -32.17 -4.46
CA ALA A 302 -10.83 -30.97 -4.44
C ALA A 302 -10.99 -30.39 -5.84
N GLU A 303 -12.22 -30.00 -6.18
CA GLU A 303 -12.55 -29.45 -7.50
C GLU A 303 -12.17 -27.96 -7.60
N VAL A 304 -11.63 -27.56 -8.76
CA VAL A 304 -11.43 -26.15 -9.11
C VAL A 304 -12.76 -25.59 -9.66
N LYS A 305 -13.28 -24.57 -8.99
CA LYS A 305 -14.56 -23.89 -9.31
C LYS A 305 -14.34 -22.39 -9.40
N ALA A 306 -15.33 -21.66 -9.94
CA ALA A 306 -15.31 -20.20 -9.95
C ALA A 306 -15.15 -19.57 -8.55
N THR A 307 -15.66 -20.23 -7.51
CA THR A 307 -15.52 -19.82 -6.09
C THR A 307 -14.18 -20.24 -5.46
N ARG A 308 -13.38 -21.02 -6.16
CA ARG A 308 -12.05 -21.49 -5.72
C ARG A 308 -11.16 -21.65 -6.94
N CYS A 309 -10.60 -20.54 -7.41
CA CYS A 309 -9.74 -20.46 -8.59
C CYS A 309 -8.85 -19.22 -8.52
N ILE A 310 -7.63 -19.29 -9.03
CA ILE A 310 -6.76 -18.13 -9.18
C ILE A 310 -7.00 -17.49 -10.54
N ILE A 311 -6.98 -18.28 -11.60
CA ILE A 311 -7.30 -17.83 -12.96
C ILE A 311 -8.62 -18.45 -13.40
N TRP A 312 -9.60 -17.60 -13.74
CA TRP A 312 -10.89 -18.00 -14.27
C TRP A 312 -11.36 -16.99 -15.31
N ASN A 313 -11.92 -17.46 -16.44
CA ASN A 313 -12.39 -16.62 -17.54
C ASN A 313 -11.37 -15.55 -17.99
N ASN A 314 -10.10 -15.93 -18.15
CA ASN A 314 -8.99 -15.04 -18.49
C ASN A 314 -8.74 -13.89 -17.50
N GLN A 315 -9.25 -13.99 -16.29
CA GLN A 315 -9.02 -13.02 -15.22
C GLN A 315 -8.26 -13.65 -14.05
N VAL A 316 -7.38 -12.87 -13.44
CA VAL A 316 -6.77 -13.19 -12.15
C VAL A 316 -7.69 -12.68 -11.06
N HIS A 317 -8.08 -13.56 -10.15
CA HIS A 317 -8.87 -13.25 -8.96
C HIS A 317 -7.92 -12.98 -7.79
N MET A 318 -7.70 -11.72 -7.47
CA MET A 318 -6.64 -11.31 -6.55
C MET A 318 -6.87 -11.84 -5.13
N ALA A 319 -8.09 -11.79 -4.61
CA ALA A 319 -8.40 -12.33 -3.29
C ALA A 319 -8.18 -13.85 -3.21
N GLN A 320 -8.50 -14.58 -4.28
CA GLN A 320 -8.29 -16.03 -4.37
C GLN A 320 -6.80 -16.38 -4.37
N LEU A 321 -5.99 -15.59 -5.11
CA LEU A 321 -4.53 -15.70 -5.10
C LEU A 321 -4.00 -15.47 -3.69
N ALA A 322 -4.48 -14.43 -3.00
CA ALA A 322 -4.06 -14.11 -1.64
C ALA A 322 -4.38 -15.24 -0.65
N VAL A 323 -5.61 -15.75 -0.64
CA VAL A 323 -6.02 -16.86 0.26
C VAL A 323 -5.17 -18.12 0.04
N TYR A 324 -4.84 -18.43 -1.22
CA TYR A 324 -3.98 -19.59 -1.51
C TYR A 324 -2.55 -19.40 -1.05
N ALA A 325 -1.97 -18.23 -1.31
CA ALA A 325 -0.53 -17.99 -1.23
C ALA A 325 -0.07 -17.30 0.06
N THR A 326 -0.93 -17.16 1.08
CA THR A 326 -0.57 -16.53 2.36
C THR A 326 -0.72 -17.50 3.53
N VAL A 327 -0.02 -17.22 4.64
CA VAL A 327 -0.10 -18.02 5.87
C VAL A 327 -1.45 -17.89 6.56
N ALA A 328 -2.07 -16.70 6.48
CA ALA A 328 -3.33 -16.40 7.13
C ALA A 328 -4.14 -15.39 6.32
N THR A 329 -5.46 -15.49 6.45
CA THR A 329 -6.44 -14.55 5.94
C THR A 329 -7.30 -14.10 7.11
N ASN A 330 -7.44 -12.79 7.33
CA ASN A 330 -8.32 -12.30 8.39
C ASN A 330 -9.42 -11.38 7.87
N GLY A 331 -10.58 -11.47 8.53
CA GLY A 331 -11.59 -10.44 8.52
C GLY A 331 -11.29 -9.38 9.59
N VAL A 332 -12.05 -8.28 9.57
CA VAL A 332 -11.80 -7.08 10.39
C VAL A 332 -12.82 -6.86 11.51
N ALA A 333 -13.74 -7.79 11.68
CA ALA A 333 -14.69 -7.89 12.79
C ALA A 333 -15.17 -9.34 12.91
N ALA A 334 -15.68 -9.75 14.07
CA ALA A 334 -16.17 -11.12 14.29
C ALA A 334 -17.24 -11.50 13.25
N ILE A 335 -18.27 -10.69 13.11
CA ILE A 335 -19.35 -10.93 12.13
C ILE A 335 -18.81 -10.95 10.67
N HIS A 336 -17.89 -10.06 10.32
CA HIS A 336 -17.26 -10.04 9.01
C HIS A 336 -16.51 -11.34 8.74
N THR A 337 -15.76 -11.82 9.73
CA THR A 337 -14.96 -13.05 9.61
C THR A 337 -15.86 -14.29 9.43
N GLU A 338 -16.99 -14.37 10.11
CA GLU A 338 -17.95 -15.47 9.89
C GLU A 338 -18.57 -15.40 8.49
N ILE A 339 -18.92 -14.21 7.97
CA ILE A 339 -19.39 -14.04 6.58
C ILE A 339 -18.32 -14.51 5.58
N LEU A 340 -17.03 -14.21 5.84
CA LEU A 340 -15.95 -14.70 4.98
C LEU A 340 -15.88 -16.23 4.94
N LYS A 341 -16.08 -16.90 6.08
CA LYS A 341 -16.06 -18.36 6.20
C LYS A 341 -17.29 -19.02 5.60
N ASP A 342 -18.46 -18.42 5.84
CA ASP A 342 -19.74 -19.05 5.50
C ASP A 342 -20.18 -18.77 4.06
N ASP A 343 -19.71 -17.67 3.45
CA ASP A 343 -20.13 -17.21 2.12
C ASP A 343 -18.94 -16.89 1.22
N VAL A 344 -18.25 -15.75 1.45
CA VAL A 344 -17.31 -15.15 0.49
C VAL A 344 -16.17 -16.10 0.09
N PHE A 345 -15.58 -16.78 1.08
CA PHE A 345 -14.48 -17.72 0.91
C PHE A 345 -14.81 -19.12 1.44
N HIS A 346 -16.08 -19.49 1.51
CA HIS A 346 -16.51 -20.78 2.05
C HIS A 346 -15.74 -21.95 1.43
N ALA A 347 -15.64 -21.98 0.11
CA ALA A 347 -14.91 -23.02 -0.62
C ALA A 347 -13.41 -23.13 -0.25
N TRP A 348 -12.80 -22.03 0.19
CA TRP A 348 -11.44 -22.01 0.71
C TRP A 348 -11.36 -22.40 2.19
N TYR A 349 -12.35 -21.99 2.97
CA TYR A 349 -12.45 -22.34 4.37
C TYR A 349 -12.58 -23.84 4.60
N GLU A 350 -13.32 -24.53 3.75
CA GLU A 350 -13.40 -26.01 3.74
C GLU A 350 -12.01 -26.68 3.64
N ILE A 351 -11.07 -26.10 2.89
CA ILE A 351 -9.74 -26.67 2.64
C ILE A 351 -8.70 -26.18 3.65
N TYR A 352 -8.78 -24.91 4.04
CA TYR A 352 -7.80 -24.25 4.90
C TYR A 352 -8.43 -23.58 6.13
N PRO A 353 -9.22 -24.29 6.96
CA PRO A 353 -9.97 -23.66 8.07
C PRO A 353 -9.07 -22.91 9.06
N LYS A 354 -7.86 -23.42 9.31
CA LYS A 354 -6.91 -22.81 10.25
C LYS A 354 -6.31 -21.49 9.79
N ARG A 355 -6.42 -21.15 8.49
CA ARG A 355 -5.88 -19.89 7.95
C ARG A 355 -6.80 -18.71 8.21
N PHE A 356 -8.10 -18.94 8.41
CA PHE A 356 -9.08 -17.87 8.60
C PHE A 356 -9.13 -17.42 10.06
N GLN A 357 -8.85 -16.14 10.28
CA GLN A 357 -8.74 -15.52 11.59
C GLN A 357 -9.60 -14.26 11.66
N ASN A 358 -9.96 -13.85 12.88
CA ASN A 358 -10.54 -12.55 13.14
C ASN A 358 -9.49 -11.61 13.76
N LYS A 359 -9.37 -10.40 13.22
CA LYS A 359 -8.63 -9.29 13.82
C LYS A 359 -9.53 -8.06 13.81
N THR A 360 -10.30 -7.89 14.87
CA THR A 360 -11.23 -6.77 14.98
C THR A 360 -10.50 -5.44 14.90
N ASN A 361 -10.97 -4.56 14.00
CA ASN A 361 -10.43 -3.21 13.85
C ASN A 361 -10.62 -2.43 15.16
N GLY A 362 -9.66 -1.56 15.42
CA GLY A 362 -9.68 -0.58 16.49
C GLY A 362 -9.32 0.81 15.99
N ILE A 363 -9.14 1.71 16.93
CA ILE A 363 -8.67 3.08 16.69
C ILE A 363 -7.49 3.38 17.60
N THR A 364 -6.68 4.37 17.26
CA THR A 364 -5.74 4.95 18.22
C THR A 364 -6.49 5.89 19.18
N GLN A 365 -6.62 5.48 20.44
CA GLN A 365 -7.28 6.28 21.47
C GLN A 365 -6.51 7.58 21.77
N ARG A 366 -5.23 7.64 21.49
CA ARG A 366 -4.41 8.86 21.67
C ARG A 366 -4.95 10.01 20.83
N ARG A 367 -5.18 9.79 19.56
CA ARG A 367 -5.79 10.80 18.69
C ARG A 367 -7.28 10.99 18.98
N TRP A 368 -8.05 9.91 19.07
CA TRP A 368 -9.51 9.94 19.02
C TRP A 368 -10.18 10.15 20.40
N LEU A 369 -9.41 10.01 21.48
CA LEU A 369 -9.86 10.38 22.84
C LEU A 369 -8.90 11.38 23.47
N GLY A 370 -7.61 11.06 23.58
CA GLY A 370 -6.62 11.88 24.25
C GLY A 370 -6.46 13.30 23.69
N LEU A 371 -6.50 13.44 22.38
CA LEU A 371 -6.41 14.75 21.72
C LEU A 371 -7.76 15.37 21.46
N CYS A 372 -8.72 14.62 20.92
CA CYS A 372 -10.00 15.17 20.45
C CYS A 372 -11.06 15.32 21.54
N ASN A 373 -10.95 14.61 22.66
CA ASN A 373 -11.98 14.61 23.71
C ASN A 373 -11.39 14.44 25.11
N LEU A 374 -10.60 15.43 25.52
CA LEU A 374 -9.97 15.45 26.86
C LEU A 374 -10.96 15.36 28.00
N SER A 375 -12.19 15.90 27.84
CA SER A 375 -13.20 15.83 28.88
C SER A 375 -13.65 14.40 29.20
N LEU A 376 -13.66 13.51 28.19
CA LEU A 376 -14.04 12.12 28.39
C LEU A 376 -13.00 11.35 29.23
N ILE A 377 -11.72 11.73 29.16
CA ILE A 377 -10.65 11.12 29.93
C ILE A 377 -10.80 11.42 31.44
N HIS A 378 -11.37 12.57 31.78
CA HIS A 378 -11.57 13.00 33.16
C HIS A 378 -12.86 12.48 33.79
N ILE A 379 -13.75 11.92 32.99
CA ILE A 379 -14.99 11.32 33.45
C ILE A 379 -14.79 9.84 33.83
#